data_a01ddd39f41c7ff92e3fcdb7333025cf
#
_entry.id   a01ddd39f41c7ff92e3fcdb7333025cf
#
_cell.length_a   1.000
_cell.length_b   1.000
_cell.length_c   1.000
_cell.angle_alpha   90.00
_cell.angle_beta   90.00
_cell.angle_gamma   90.00
#
_symmetry.space_group_name_H-M   'P 1'
#
loop_
_entity.id
_entity.type
_entity.pdbx_description
1 polymer ?
#
loop_
_entity_poly.entity_id
_entity_poly.type
_entity_poly.pdbx_seq_one_letter_code
_entity_poly.pdbx_strand_id
1 'polypeptide(L)'
;EEFGNFQMRIFTDSAPLLERAWARLAGAGWIGKNTNLLQKEKGSYFFLSEILCDLEIAADQPVQDHCGDCTRCLDACPTQALEPYRLDASKCISYLTIELRSRIPEQFSNQMEGWVFGCDICQEVCPWNRFAKPHSEPRLLPKDEVWPSAREWLEMSEDIFKERFGHSPITRTGLAGMQRNIRFL
;
A
#
# COMPACT_ATOMS: atom_id res chain seq x y z
N GLU A 1 -15.14 32.60 -1.32
CA GLU A 1 -16.53 32.07 -1.11
C GLU A 1 -17.16 31.71 -2.45
N GLU A 2 -16.47 30.87 -3.20
CA GLU A 2 -16.84 30.53 -4.58
C GLU A 2 -17.96 29.48 -4.64
N PHE A 3 -18.15 28.70 -3.56
CA PHE A 3 -19.06 27.55 -3.55
C PHE A 3 -20.23 27.65 -2.54
N GLY A 4 -20.33 28.76 -1.80
CA GLY A 4 -21.35 28.92 -0.75
C GLY A 4 -21.17 27.95 0.45
N ASN A 5 -22.25 27.70 1.18
CA ASN A 5 -22.26 26.74 2.27
C ASN A 5 -22.55 25.33 1.73
N PHE A 6 -21.65 24.38 1.97
CA PHE A 6 -21.85 22.97 1.64
C PHE A 6 -21.35 22.09 2.79
N GLN A 7 -21.83 20.86 2.82
CA GLN A 7 -21.35 19.86 3.79
C GLN A 7 -20.32 18.98 3.11
N MET A 8 -19.24 18.65 3.85
CA MET A 8 -18.23 17.72 3.34
C MET A 8 -17.69 16.83 4.46
N ARG A 9 -17.21 15.66 4.06
CA ARG A 9 -16.46 14.76 4.91
C ARG A 9 -15.28 14.19 4.12
N ILE A 10 -14.10 14.24 4.73
CA ILE A 10 -12.85 13.78 4.12
C ILE A 10 -12.46 12.44 4.74
N PHE A 11 -12.01 11.52 3.90
CA PHE A 11 -11.53 10.20 4.29
C PHE A 11 -10.15 9.97 3.68
N THR A 12 -9.27 9.35 4.43
CA THR A 12 -7.98 8.86 3.98
C THR A 12 -7.72 7.58 4.77
N ASP A 13 -7.97 6.43 4.17
CA ASP A 13 -7.87 5.09 4.79
C ASP A 13 -8.60 4.98 6.17
N SER A 14 -9.62 5.82 6.39
CA SER A 14 -10.31 5.99 7.67
C SER A 14 -11.76 5.52 7.66
N ALA A 15 -12.25 4.98 6.56
CA ALA A 15 -13.60 4.44 6.40
C ALA A 15 -13.58 3.24 5.42
N PRO A 16 -14.61 2.38 5.44
CA PRO A 16 -14.72 1.25 4.52
C PRO A 16 -15.14 1.70 3.12
N LEU A 17 -14.37 2.60 2.51
CA LEU A 17 -14.55 3.07 1.14
C LEU A 17 -13.68 2.26 0.18
N LEU A 18 -14.18 2.06 -1.03
CA LEU A 18 -13.42 1.42 -2.11
C LEU A 18 -12.62 2.48 -2.89
N GLU A 19 -11.66 3.09 -2.23
CA GLU A 19 -10.89 4.26 -2.68
C GLU A 19 -10.39 4.13 -4.12
N ARG A 20 -9.74 3.01 -4.45
CA ARG A 20 -9.24 2.78 -5.82
C ARG A 20 -10.35 2.68 -6.86
N ALA A 21 -11.52 2.13 -6.49
CA ALA A 21 -12.65 2.04 -7.39
C ALA A 21 -13.25 3.42 -7.65
N TRP A 22 -13.43 4.22 -6.59
CA TRP A 22 -13.89 5.59 -6.71
C TRP A 22 -12.91 6.47 -7.49
N ALA A 23 -11.61 6.37 -7.21
CA ALA A 23 -10.59 7.11 -7.95
C ALA A 23 -10.58 6.75 -9.45
N ARG A 24 -10.79 5.47 -9.79
CA ARG A 24 -10.94 5.05 -11.19
C ARG A 24 -12.19 5.68 -11.84
N LEU A 25 -13.33 5.68 -11.15
CA LEU A 25 -14.58 6.28 -11.66
C LEU A 25 -14.46 7.81 -11.80
N ALA A 26 -13.71 8.44 -10.91
CA ALA A 26 -13.40 9.86 -10.96
C ALA A 26 -12.30 10.23 -11.97
N GLY A 27 -11.91 9.32 -12.86
CA GLY A 27 -10.91 9.62 -13.90
C GLY A 27 -9.49 9.85 -13.37
N ALA A 28 -9.21 9.54 -12.10
CA ALA A 28 -7.87 9.75 -11.51
C ALA A 28 -6.80 8.79 -12.05
N GLY A 29 -7.21 7.70 -12.71
CA GLY A 29 -6.30 6.72 -13.28
C GLY A 29 -7.02 5.41 -13.64
N TRP A 30 -6.27 4.35 -13.90
CA TRP A 30 -6.83 3.02 -14.15
C TRP A 30 -6.34 2.01 -13.12
N ILE A 31 -7.09 0.96 -12.91
CA ILE A 31 -6.64 -0.17 -12.09
C ILE A 31 -5.75 -1.06 -12.96
N GLY A 32 -4.48 -1.21 -12.56
CA GLY A 32 -3.53 -2.06 -13.26
C GLY A 32 -3.72 -3.56 -12.98
N LYS A 33 -2.99 -4.40 -13.73
CA LYS A 33 -3.00 -5.87 -13.52
C LYS A 33 -2.53 -6.26 -12.11
N ASN A 34 -1.74 -5.41 -11.44
CA ASN A 34 -1.32 -5.57 -10.04
C ASN A 34 -2.36 -5.04 -9.03
N THR A 35 -3.55 -4.69 -9.48
CA THR A 35 -4.66 -4.14 -8.69
C THR A 35 -4.44 -2.77 -8.05
N ASN A 36 -3.32 -2.11 -8.31
CA ASN A 36 -3.09 -0.74 -7.88
C ASN A 36 -3.70 0.27 -8.85
N LEU A 37 -4.06 1.46 -8.34
CA LEU A 37 -4.40 2.58 -9.19
C LEU A 37 -3.12 3.14 -9.82
N LEU A 38 -3.13 3.32 -11.12
CA LEU A 38 -2.00 3.81 -11.91
C LEU A 38 -2.35 5.12 -12.60
N GLN A 39 -1.40 6.02 -12.67
CA GLN A 39 -1.45 7.27 -13.45
C GLN A 39 -0.26 7.33 -14.42
N LYS A 40 -0.46 7.92 -15.60
CA LYS A 40 0.59 8.03 -16.63
C LYS A 40 1.83 8.79 -16.12
N GLU A 41 1.62 9.83 -15.33
CA GLU A 41 2.67 10.76 -14.93
C GLU A 41 3.27 10.47 -13.54
N LYS A 42 2.59 9.66 -12.73
CA LYS A 42 2.94 9.44 -11.31
C LYS A 42 3.16 7.98 -10.96
N GLY A 43 2.78 7.05 -11.85
CA GLY A 43 2.78 5.63 -11.51
C GLY A 43 1.72 5.27 -10.47
N SER A 44 2.09 4.52 -9.44
CA SER A 44 1.21 4.09 -8.34
C SER A 44 1.65 4.59 -6.95
N TYR A 45 2.78 5.32 -6.85
CA TYR A 45 3.31 5.80 -5.57
C TYR A 45 2.68 7.13 -5.16
N PHE A 46 1.40 7.07 -4.76
CA PHE A 46 0.66 8.21 -4.21
C PHE A 46 -0.43 7.71 -3.26
N PHE A 47 -0.84 8.56 -2.34
CA PHE A 47 -1.96 8.30 -1.45
C PHE A 47 -3.28 8.78 -2.04
N LEU A 48 -4.37 8.11 -1.68
CA LEU A 48 -5.73 8.51 -2.04
C LEU A 48 -6.41 9.19 -0.85
N SER A 49 -7.28 10.12 -1.17
CA SER A 49 -8.20 10.75 -0.25
C SER A 49 -9.51 11.00 -0.96
N GLU A 50 -10.63 10.77 -0.30
CA GLU A 50 -11.96 11.02 -0.80
C GLU A 50 -12.61 12.16 -0.05
N ILE A 51 -13.32 13.01 -0.81
CA ILE A 51 -14.17 14.07 -0.26
C ILE A 51 -15.59 13.74 -0.67
N LEU A 52 -16.41 13.37 0.30
CA LEU A 52 -17.85 13.29 0.11
C LEU A 52 -18.45 14.66 0.41
N CYS A 53 -19.19 15.23 -0.53
CA CYS A 53 -19.82 16.53 -0.38
C CYS A 53 -21.20 16.55 -1.05
N ASP A 54 -21.99 17.53 -0.67
CA ASP A 54 -23.32 17.80 -1.25
C ASP A 54 -23.29 18.79 -2.42
N LEU A 55 -22.09 19.08 -2.94
CA LEU A 55 -21.92 19.86 -4.16
C LEU A 55 -22.25 19.02 -5.39
N GLU A 56 -23.00 19.62 -6.30
CA GLU A 56 -23.21 19.04 -7.63
C GLU A 56 -21.96 19.27 -8.50
N ILE A 57 -21.20 18.20 -8.71
CA ILE A 57 -19.96 18.24 -9.48
C ILE A 57 -20.14 17.35 -10.71
N ALA A 58 -19.77 17.86 -11.88
CA ALA A 58 -19.79 17.06 -13.10
C ALA A 58 -18.80 15.91 -13.00
N ALA A 59 -19.25 14.70 -13.37
CA ALA A 59 -18.41 13.52 -13.35
C ALA A 59 -17.34 13.54 -14.44
N ASP A 60 -16.12 13.20 -14.09
CA ASP A 60 -15.04 12.98 -15.04
C ASP A 60 -15.22 11.67 -15.81
N GLN A 61 -14.50 11.55 -16.93
CA GLN A 61 -14.52 10.32 -17.71
C GLN A 61 -13.45 9.34 -17.21
N PRO A 62 -13.76 8.04 -17.12
CA PRO A 62 -12.78 7.03 -16.74
C PRO A 62 -11.57 7.00 -17.69
N VAL A 63 -10.39 6.83 -17.12
CA VAL A 63 -9.15 6.64 -17.89
C VAL A 63 -9.10 5.22 -18.45
N GLN A 64 -8.67 5.08 -19.71
CA GLN A 64 -8.46 3.76 -20.32
C GLN A 64 -7.29 3.02 -19.66
N ASP A 65 -7.36 1.69 -19.69
CA ASP A 65 -6.26 0.83 -19.25
C ASP A 65 -5.05 0.94 -20.20
N HIS A 66 -3.87 1.06 -19.62
CA HIS A 66 -2.60 1.12 -20.34
C HIS A 66 -1.63 -0.02 -19.95
N CYS A 67 -2.12 -1.10 -19.34
CA CYS A 67 -1.30 -2.28 -19.07
C CYS A 67 -0.97 -3.09 -20.33
N GLY A 68 -1.86 -3.10 -21.32
CA GLY A 68 -1.68 -3.83 -22.57
C GLY A 68 -1.26 -5.29 -22.32
N ASP A 69 -0.26 -5.77 -23.05
CA ASP A 69 0.26 -7.14 -22.93
C ASP A 69 1.31 -7.32 -21.81
N CYS A 70 1.65 -6.26 -21.07
CA CYS A 70 2.65 -6.31 -20.01
C CYS A 70 2.22 -7.24 -18.87
N THR A 71 3.12 -8.15 -18.44
CA THR A 71 2.91 -9.12 -17.35
C THR A 71 3.92 -8.98 -16.21
N ARG A 72 4.82 -7.98 -16.25
CA ARG A 72 5.94 -7.85 -15.31
C ARG A 72 5.57 -8.00 -13.84
N CYS A 73 4.47 -7.40 -13.40
CA CYS A 73 4.03 -7.48 -12.01
C CYS A 73 3.50 -8.87 -11.63
N LEU A 74 2.93 -9.61 -12.60
CA LEU A 74 2.46 -10.98 -12.40
C LEU A 74 3.65 -11.92 -12.28
N ASP A 75 4.61 -11.79 -13.21
CA ASP A 75 5.80 -12.63 -13.31
C ASP A 75 6.75 -12.42 -12.11
N ALA A 76 6.82 -11.19 -11.59
CA ALA A 76 7.70 -10.85 -10.47
C ALA A 76 7.13 -11.22 -9.09
N CYS A 77 5.83 -11.55 -8.97
CA CYS A 77 5.23 -11.86 -7.68
C CYS A 77 5.74 -13.19 -7.12
N PRO A 78 6.55 -13.21 -6.04
CA PRO A 78 7.21 -14.43 -5.58
C PRO A 78 6.23 -15.48 -5.08
N THR A 79 5.09 -15.05 -4.55
CA THR A 79 4.04 -15.92 -4.01
C THR A 79 2.93 -16.21 -5.00
N GLN A 80 3.04 -15.71 -6.23
CA GLN A 80 2.02 -15.84 -7.27
C GLN A 80 0.61 -15.43 -6.77
N ALA A 81 0.57 -14.33 -6.02
CA ALA A 81 -0.67 -13.77 -5.48
C ALA A 81 -1.51 -13.05 -6.54
N LEU A 82 -0.93 -12.74 -7.72
CA LEU A 82 -1.56 -11.91 -8.75
C LEU A 82 -1.98 -12.74 -9.96
N GLU A 83 -3.23 -12.55 -10.35
CA GLU A 83 -3.76 -12.79 -11.69
C GLU A 83 -4.09 -11.44 -12.34
N PRO A 84 -4.25 -11.33 -13.66
CA PRO A 84 -4.59 -10.05 -14.27
C PRO A 84 -5.82 -9.40 -13.62
N TYR A 85 -5.61 -8.22 -13.00
CA TYR A 85 -6.63 -7.42 -12.31
C TYR A 85 -7.24 -8.07 -11.05
N ARG A 86 -6.63 -9.13 -10.55
CA ARG A 86 -7.10 -9.87 -9.37
C ARG A 86 -5.95 -10.18 -8.43
N LEU A 87 -6.20 -10.01 -7.14
CA LEU A 87 -5.26 -10.32 -6.07
C LEU A 87 -5.87 -11.38 -5.14
N ASP A 88 -5.15 -12.49 -4.96
CA ASP A 88 -5.38 -13.39 -3.83
C ASP A 88 -4.63 -12.84 -2.60
N ALA A 89 -5.34 -12.10 -1.76
CA ALA A 89 -4.74 -11.47 -0.58
C ALA A 89 -4.10 -12.49 0.36
N SER A 90 -4.63 -13.74 0.43
CA SER A 90 -4.10 -14.78 1.31
C SER A 90 -2.67 -15.22 0.95
N LYS A 91 -2.21 -14.90 -0.26
CA LYS A 91 -0.84 -15.14 -0.74
C LYS A 91 0.02 -13.87 -0.77
N CYS A 92 -0.58 -12.68 -0.68
CA CYS A 92 0.16 -11.44 -0.82
C CYS A 92 1.07 -11.18 0.38
N ILE A 93 2.36 -10.97 0.15
CA ILE A 93 3.35 -10.69 1.22
C ILE A 93 2.90 -9.47 2.05
N SER A 94 2.36 -8.43 1.43
CA SER A 94 1.86 -7.25 2.15
C SER A 94 0.74 -7.64 3.12
N TYR A 95 -0.22 -8.46 2.69
CA TYR A 95 -1.26 -8.97 3.59
C TYR A 95 -0.68 -9.86 4.69
N LEU A 96 0.19 -10.80 4.33
CA LEU A 96 0.80 -11.75 5.28
C LEU A 96 1.59 -11.03 6.39
N THR A 97 2.26 -9.94 6.04
CA THR A 97 3.13 -9.20 6.98
C THR A 97 2.39 -8.11 7.76
N ILE A 98 1.31 -7.53 7.22
CA ILE A 98 0.60 -6.41 7.85
C ILE A 98 -0.72 -6.84 8.48
N GLU A 99 -1.56 -7.56 7.73
CA GLU A 99 -2.96 -7.80 8.11
C GLU A 99 -3.20 -9.14 8.78
N LEU A 100 -2.43 -10.17 8.41
CA LEU A 100 -2.59 -11.51 8.98
C LEU A 100 -2.30 -11.49 10.48
N ARG A 101 -3.24 -12.01 11.29
CA ARG A 101 -3.13 -12.08 12.76
C ARG A 101 -2.68 -13.44 13.27
N SER A 102 -2.73 -14.46 12.42
CA SER A 102 -2.27 -15.82 12.72
C SER A 102 -0.82 -16.03 12.26
N ARG A 103 -0.35 -17.27 12.33
CA ARG A 103 0.98 -17.66 11.79
C ARG A 103 0.99 -17.58 10.28
N ILE A 104 2.10 -17.10 9.72
CA ILE A 104 2.31 -17.13 8.27
C ILE A 104 2.44 -18.60 7.86
N PRO A 105 1.71 -19.07 6.81
CA PRO A 105 1.81 -20.45 6.35
C PRO A 105 3.22 -20.80 5.89
N GLU A 106 3.71 -21.97 6.29
CA GLU A 106 5.09 -22.45 6.05
C GLU A 106 5.46 -22.51 4.57
N GLN A 107 4.49 -22.70 3.71
CA GLN A 107 4.69 -22.72 2.26
C GLN A 107 5.33 -21.45 1.69
N PHE A 108 5.30 -20.34 2.41
CA PHE A 108 5.88 -19.05 2.01
C PHE A 108 7.29 -18.80 2.55
N SER A 109 7.90 -19.74 3.30
CA SER A 109 9.16 -19.55 3.99
C SER A 109 10.32 -19.09 3.09
N ASN A 110 10.33 -19.49 1.82
CA ASN A 110 11.36 -19.11 0.85
C ASN A 110 10.87 -18.10 -0.20
N GLN A 111 9.75 -17.45 0.04
CA GLN A 111 9.11 -16.56 -0.94
C GLN A 111 8.92 -15.13 -0.43
N MET A 112 9.39 -14.84 0.78
CA MET A 112 9.18 -13.52 1.40
C MET A 112 10.16 -12.45 0.93
N GLU A 113 11.23 -12.82 0.22
CA GLU A 113 12.25 -11.91 -0.34
C GLU A 113 12.80 -10.88 0.68
N GLY A 114 12.84 -11.26 1.97
CA GLY A 114 13.30 -10.39 3.05
C GLY A 114 12.31 -9.32 3.52
N TRP A 115 11.09 -9.31 3.00
CA TRP A 115 10.07 -8.34 3.40
C TRP A 115 9.49 -8.66 4.78
N VAL A 116 9.81 -7.83 5.76
CA VAL A 116 9.28 -7.93 7.14
C VAL A 116 7.98 -7.15 7.34
N PHE A 117 7.72 -6.13 6.50
CA PHE A 117 6.53 -5.28 6.56
C PHE A 117 6.21 -4.71 5.18
N GLY A 118 5.03 -5.02 4.64
CA GLY A 118 4.65 -4.63 3.29
C GLY A 118 5.37 -5.42 2.20
N CYS A 119 5.14 -5.03 0.95
CA CYS A 119 5.84 -5.53 -0.23
C CYS A 119 5.49 -4.65 -1.43
N ASP A 120 6.49 -4.14 -2.12
CA ASP A 120 6.31 -3.28 -3.28
C ASP A 120 6.80 -3.90 -4.60
N ILE A 121 7.18 -5.18 -4.62
CA ILE A 121 7.75 -5.85 -5.81
C ILE A 121 6.91 -5.61 -7.06
N CYS A 122 5.59 -5.77 -6.99
CA CYS A 122 4.71 -5.56 -8.13
C CYS A 122 4.61 -4.09 -8.59
N GLN A 123 4.92 -3.14 -7.71
CA GLN A 123 5.00 -1.71 -8.03
C GLN A 123 6.38 -1.37 -8.61
N GLU A 124 7.46 -1.89 -8.03
CA GLU A 124 8.85 -1.64 -8.44
C GLU A 124 9.10 -2.06 -9.89
N VAL A 125 8.57 -3.22 -10.30
CA VAL A 125 8.72 -3.72 -11.67
C VAL A 125 7.75 -3.07 -12.67
N CYS A 126 6.80 -2.26 -12.22
CA CYS A 126 5.80 -1.64 -13.08
C CYS A 126 6.45 -0.54 -13.94
N PRO A 127 6.35 -0.62 -15.29
CA PRO A 127 6.95 0.40 -16.17
C PRO A 127 6.42 1.82 -15.94
N TRP A 128 5.21 1.95 -15.42
CA TRP A 128 4.60 3.24 -15.14
C TRP A 128 5.24 3.95 -13.96
N ASN A 129 5.83 3.22 -13.02
CA ASN A 129 6.52 3.79 -11.86
C ASN A 129 7.87 4.46 -12.17
N ARG A 130 8.40 4.30 -13.41
CA ARG A 130 9.56 5.08 -13.88
C ARG A 130 9.31 6.59 -13.91
N PHE A 131 8.04 7.00 -13.90
CA PHE A 131 7.65 8.40 -13.88
C PHE A 131 7.36 8.93 -12.48
N ALA A 132 7.36 8.06 -11.47
CA ALA A 132 7.18 8.47 -10.09
C ALA A 132 8.30 9.43 -9.66
N LYS A 133 7.91 10.50 -8.99
CA LYS A 133 8.85 11.50 -8.48
C LYS A 133 8.95 11.36 -6.97
N PRO A 134 10.15 11.54 -6.38
CA PRO A 134 10.28 11.63 -4.94
C PRO A 134 9.37 12.74 -4.39
N HIS A 135 8.74 12.48 -3.27
CA HIS A 135 7.96 13.50 -2.57
C HIS A 135 8.88 14.43 -1.75
N SER A 136 8.37 15.61 -1.40
CA SER A 136 9.06 16.60 -0.58
C SER A 136 8.39 16.81 0.80
N GLU A 137 7.45 15.97 1.19
CA GLU A 137 6.75 16.06 2.48
C GLU A 137 7.69 15.64 3.63
N PRO A 138 8.13 16.57 4.52
CA PRO A 138 9.13 16.24 5.54
C PRO A 138 8.68 15.16 6.53
N ARG A 139 7.37 15.04 6.78
CA ARG A 139 6.82 14.05 7.71
C ARG A 139 6.87 12.61 7.18
N LEU A 140 7.04 12.46 5.86
CA LEU A 140 7.16 11.16 5.18
C LEU A 140 8.60 10.81 4.81
N LEU A 141 9.56 11.71 5.05
CA LEU A 141 10.97 11.42 4.85
C LEU A 141 11.42 10.37 5.89
N PRO A 142 12.35 9.47 5.50
CA PRO A 142 12.97 8.57 6.45
C PRO A 142 13.57 9.38 7.61
N LYS A 143 13.28 9.00 8.83
CA LYS A 143 13.98 9.53 10.00
C LYS A 143 15.38 8.95 10.02
N ASP A 144 16.35 9.69 10.53
CA ASP A 144 17.76 9.24 10.71
C ASP A 144 17.90 8.09 11.73
N GLU A 145 16.81 7.58 12.21
CA GLU A 145 16.75 6.42 13.12
C GLU A 145 17.19 5.15 12.38
N VAL A 146 18.23 4.53 12.90
CA VAL A 146 18.69 3.23 12.39
C VAL A 146 17.58 2.21 12.57
N TRP A 147 17.21 1.53 11.50
CA TRP A 147 16.25 0.44 11.54
C TRP A 147 16.78 -0.66 12.47
N PRO A 148 16.00 -1.13 13.45
CA PRO A 148 16.48 -2.13 14.39
C PRO A 148 16.90 -3.42 13.68
N SER A 149 17.99 -4.03 14.13
CA SER A 149 18.38 -5.37 13.70
C SER A 149 17.30 -6.40 14.08
N ALA A 150 17.34 -7.56 13.45
CA ALA A 150 16.42 -8.65 13.78
C ALA A 150 16.44 -9.00 15.27
N ARG A 151 17.64 -8.97 15.89
CA ARG A 151 17.80 -9.22 17.33
C ARG A 151 17.11 -8.15 18.18
N GLU A 152 17.33 -6.88 17.87
CA GLU A 152 16.70 -5.77 18.60
C GLU A 152 15.18 -5.83 18.50
N TRP A 153 14.63 -6.18 17.31
CA TRP A 153 13.21 -6.40 17.16
C TRP A 153 12.68 -7.52 18.05
N LEU A 154 13.40 -8.65 18.13
CA LEU A 154 12.97 -9.82 18.91
C LEU A 154 13.06 -9.59 20.44
N GLU A 155 13.98 -8.72 20.88
CA GLU A 155 14.20 -8.36 22.28
C GLU A 155 13.41 -7.09 22.70
N MET A 156 12.75 -6.40 21.76
CA MET A 156 12.05 -5.14 22.00
C MET A 156 10.84 -5.32 22.92
N SER A 157 10.67 -4.39 23.88
CA SER A 157 9.49 -4.32 24.73
C SER A 157 8.37 -3.49 24.08
N GLU A 158 7.13 -3.68 24.54
CA GLU A 158 5.97 -2.90 24.08
C GLU A 158 6.13 -1.39 24.33
N ASP A 159 6.79 -1.00 25.43
CA ASP A 159 7.01 0.41 25.76
C ASP A 159 7.98 1.07 24.78
N ILE A 160 9.11 0.39 24.49
CA ILE A 160 10.08 0.85 23.48
C ILE A 160 9.43 0.89 22.10
N PHE A 161 8.61 -0.10 21.76
CA PHE A 161 7.91 -0.13 20.49
C PHE A 161 6.96 1.07 20.34
N LYS A 162 6.16 1.38 21.36
CA LYS A 162 5.26 2.54 21.36
C LYS A 162 6.00 3.86 21.26
N GLU A 163 7.10 4.00 22.00
CA GLU A 163 7.94 5.20 21.97
C GLU A 163 8.50 5.46 20.56
N ARG A 164 9.08 4.43 19.94
CA ARG A 164 9.77 4.57 18.65
C ARG A 164 8.83 4.58 17.45
N PHE A 165 7.79 3.75 17.48
CA PHE A 165 6.94 3.47 16.32
C PHE A 165 5.46 3.84 16.50
N GLY A 166 5.08 4.44 17.64
CA GLY A 166 3.69 4.74 17.97
C GLY A 166 2.96 5.65 16.96
N HIS A 167 3.70 6.40 16.15
CA HIS A 167 3.18 7.25 15.07
C HIS A 167 3.51 6.71 13.67
N SER A 168 3.90 5.45 13.57
CA SER A 168 4.29 4.77 12.33
C SER A 168 3.20 3.80 11.87
N PRO A 169 3.04 3.56 10.55
CA PRO A 169 2.17 2.52 10.01
C PRO A 169 2.43 1.11 10.57
N ILE A 170 3.61 0.85 11.11
CA ILE A 170 4.00 -0.43 11.72
C ILE A 170 3.09 -0.79 12.91
N THR A 171 2.47 0.21 13.56
CA THR A 171 1.48 -0.01 14.63
C THR A 171 0.30 -0.86 14.18
N ARG A 172 -0.02 -0.89 12.87
CA ARG A 172 -1.09 -1.72 12.32
C ARG A 172 -0.81 -3.22 12.51
N THR A 173 0.43 -3.63 12.34
CA THR A 173 0.90 -5.00 12.62
C THR A 173 1.17 -5.22 14.09
N GLY A 174 1.67 -4.21 14.80
CA GLY A 174 2.08 -4.25 16.19
C GLY A 174 3.40 -5.01 16.40
N LEU A 175 3.94 -4.92 17.63
CA LEU A 175 5.21 -5.56 17.97
C LEU A 175 5.19 -7.08 17.77
N ALA A 176 4.15 -7.74 18.25
CA ALA A 176 4.00 -9.20 18.11
C ALA A 176 3.98 -9.64 16.64
N GLY A 177 3.33 -8.86 15.75
CA GLY A 177 3.31 -9.13 14.32
C GLY A 177 4.69 -8.94 13.68
N MET A 178 5.42 -7.88 14.03
CA MET A 178 6.78 -7.65 13.56
C MET A 178 7.72 -8.77 14.01
N GLN A 179 7.67 -9.16 15.28
CA GLN A 179 8.46 -10.27 15.81
C GLN A 179 8.12 -11.60 15.14
N ARG A 180 6.82 -11.85 14.85
CA ARG A 180 6.38 -13.02 14.08
C ARG A 180 7.01 -13.02 12.69
N ASN A 181 6.95 -11.90 11.97
CA ASN A 181 7.47 -11.78 10.61
C ASN A 181 8.98 -12.02 10.57
N ILE A 182 9.72 -11.44 11.53
CA ILE A 182 11.18 -11.62 11.61
C ILE A 182 11.57 -13.06 11.94
N ARG A 183 10.80 -13.75 12.80
CA ARG A 183 11.07 -15.18 13.08
C ARG A 183 10.75 -16.09 11.89
N PHE A 184 9.93 -15.63 10.98
CA PHE A 184 9.53 -16.39 9.80
C PHE A 184 10.55 -16.30 8.66
N LEU A 185 11.32 -15.22 8.58
CA LEU A 185 12.39 -15.01 7.61
C LEU A 185 13.68 -15.74 7.99
#